data_1d229cbb6ec374f123436370090e5b79
#
_entry.id   1d229cbb6ec374f123436370090e5b79
#
_cell.length_a   1.000
_cell.length_b   1.000
_cell.length_c   1.000
_cell.angle_alpha   90.00
_cell.angle_beta   90.00
_cell.angle_gamma   90.00
#
_symmetry.space_group_name_H-M   'P 1'
#
loop_
_entity.id
_entity.type
_entity.pdbx_description
1 polymer ?
#
loop_
_entity_poly.entity_id
_entity_poly.type
_entity_poly.pdbx_seq_one_letter_code
_entity_poly.pdbx_strand_id
1 'polypeptide(L)'
;MKQLLSFCLALMLGLTLPFAALAYAPDLQSPSDTVLGDARFDAYIPLLEGKRVALFSNHSGIVGDMTSGTGDATGMDPSLIPFGRDSGGNEIEYGEHVLDAMLAHGVNVTAIFSPEHGFRGTASAGEAVSDSVDPATGVPILSLYAENSHYPSTESMDAFDVLVIDLQDVGLRYYTYYISMYYLMDACAAAGKPVVLLDRPNPNGFYVDGPILQEEFKSGVGRLPVPIVHGLTLGELARMINGEGWLEAGKDACDLTVIPCLNYTHGDRVPLVRAPSPNLKDMRAVYLYASTCFFENTVVSVGRGTDHPFEIFGSPYLAGDDAFDYSFTPVSMPGANEPPFEGRVCQGRQLMDTPLEDIWSAGINLDYLVDAYNAVLKDAPGVDFFGTPDSAGRYWLDKLCGTDEVRKMIVAGESAAAIKASWQGDVEAFKEQRKPYLLYEE
;
A
#
# COMPACT_ATOMS: atom_id res chain seq x y z
N MET A 1 86.75 16.01 -18.89
CA MET A 1 86.19 17.32 -18.67
C MET A 1 84.77 17.26 -19.17
N LYS A 2 84.02 17.11 -18.38
CA LYS A 2 83.19 17.28 -17.70
C LYS A 2 81.91 17.28 -17.54
N GLN A 3 81.23 17.24 -16.65
CA GLN A 3 79.95 17.53 -16.07
C GLN A 3 78.77 16.73 -16.62
N LEU A 4 78.38 15.81 -15.90
CA LEU A 4 77.28 15.60 -15.03
C LEU A 4 76.12 16.60 -15.15
N LEU A 5 75.02 16.19 -15.76
CA LEU A 5 73.69 16.76 -15.53
C LEU A 5 72.79 15.70 -14.95
N SER A 6 72.47 15.93 -13.70
CA SER A 6 71.50 15.16 -12.93
C SER A 6 70.09 15.49 -13.36
N PHE A 7 69.36 14.49 -13.86
CA PHE A 7 67.91 14.61 -14.12
C PHE A 7 67.13 14.10 -12.93
N CYS A 8 66.60 15.00 -12.13
CA CYS A 8 65.60 14.66 -11.13
C CYS A 8 64.28 14.35 -11.85
N LEU A 9 63.95 13.05 -11.92
CA LEU A 9 62.64 12.61 -12.34
C LEU A 9 61.74 12.59 -11.09
N ALA A 10 60.92 13.61 -10.91
CA ALA A 10 59.91 13.64 -9.87
C ALA A 10 58.82 12.65 -10.23
N LEU A 11 58.79 11.53 -9.52
CA LEU A 11 57.70 10.56 -9.56
C LEU A 11 56.48 11.18 -8.84
N MET A 12 55.53 11.75 -9.59
CA MET A 12 54.20 12.03 -9.05
C MET A 12 53.45 10.71 -8.93
N LEU A 13 53.51 10.10 -7.75
CA LEU A 13 52.50 9.11 -7.35
C LEU A 13 51.21 9.86 -7.11
N GLY A 14 50.32 9.81 -8.09
CA GLY A 14 48.91 10.14 -7.91
C GLY A 14 48.28 9.11 -6.98
N LEU A 15 48.17 9.42 -5.71
CA LEU A 15 47.22 8.73 -4.82
C LEU A 15 45.82 9.07 -5.29
N THR A 16 45.24 8.23 -6.14
CA THR A 16 43.81 8.16 -6.27
C THR A 16 43.29 7.47 -5.01
N LEU A 17 42.91 8.26 -4.03
CA LEU A 17 42.01 7.77 -2.99
C LEU A 17 40.74 7.33 -3.69
N PRO A 18 40.24 6.11 -3.45
CA PRO A 18 38.90 5.77 -3.87
C PRO A 18 37.97 6.73 -3.12
N PHE A 19 37.26 7.57 -3.85
CA PHE A 19 36.01 8.12 -3.35
C PHE A 19 35.16 6.91 -3.00
N ALA A 20 35.18 6.50 -1.73
CA ALA A 20 34.08 5.75 -1.19
C ALA A 20 32.86 6.68 -1.36
N ALA A 21 32.04 6.40 -2.33
CA ALA A 21 30.69 6.89 -2.32
C ALA A 21 30.14 6.44 -0.96
N LEU A 22 29.97 7.39 -0.05
CA LEU A 22 29.08 7.16 1.09
C LEU A 22 27.77 6.77 0.43
N ALA A 23 27.44 5.50 0.48
CA ALA A 23 26.09 5.04 0.22
C ALA A 23 25.22 5.83 1.20
N TYR A 24 24.47 6.77 0.67
CA TYR A 24 23.46 7.52 1.42
C TYR A 24 22.43 6.48 1.79
N ALA A 25 22.41 6.03 3.03
CA ALA A 25 21.34 5.18 3.51
C ALA A 25 20.05 5.98 3.35
N PRO A 26 19.04 5.43 2.65
CA PRO A 26 17.81 6.15 2.41
C PRO A 26 17.20 6.56 3.75
N ASP A 27 16.91 7.83 3.87
CA ASP A 27 16.29 8.37 5.08
C ASP A 27 14.80 8.02 5.03
N LEU A 28 14.40 7.01 5.82
CA LEU A 28 13.00 6.67 6.05
C LEU A 28 12.34 7.59 7.07
N GLN A 29 12.97 8.70 7.43
CA GLN A 29 12.41 9.63 8.39
C GLN A 29 11.44 10.58 7.67
N SER A 30 10.20 10.65 8.18
CA SER A 30 9.36 11.79 7.88
C SER A 30 10.03 13.07 8.39
N PRO A 31 9.73 14.24 7.81
CA PRO A 31 10.10 15.50 8.42
C PRO A 31 9.68 15.49 9.89
N SER A 32 10.59 15.87 10.80
CA SER A 32 10.40 15.77 12.26
C SER A 32 9.21 16.55 12.79
N ASP A 33 8.57 17.33 11.94
CA ASP A 33 7.44 18.22 12.21
C ASP A 33 6.19 17.92 11.37
N THR A 34 6.11 16.77 10.67
CA THR A 34 4.89 16.34 9.98
C THR A 34 3.74 16.17 10.98
N VAL A 35 2.62 16.83 10.71
CA VAL A 35 1.40 16.73 11.51
C VAL A 35 0.32 16.06 10.68
N LEU A 36 -0.18 14.92 11.14
CA LEU A 36 -1.26 14.19 10.46
C LEU A 36 -2.61 14.93 10.57
N GLY A 37 -3.51 14.64 9.64
CA GLY A 37 -4.85 15.22 9.66
C GLY A 37 -5.62 14.94 10.96
N ASP A 38 -5.45 13.75 11.52
CA ASP A 38 -6.10 13.30 12.76
C ASP A 38 -5.61 14.03 14.03
N ALA A 39 -4.38 14.54 14.02
CA ALA A 39 -3.82 15.34 15.12
C ALA A 39 -4.27 16.82 15.08
N ARG A 40 -4.98 17.23 14.04
CA ARG A 40 -5.45 18.62 13.84
C ARG A 40 -6.84 18.84 14.44
N PHE A 41 -6.99 18.57 15.72
CA PHE A 41 -8.26 18.67 16.46
C PHE A 41 -8.96 20.03 16.30
N ASP A 42 -8.20 21.11 16.30
CA ASP A 42 -8.71 22.47 16.09
C ASP A 42 -9.34 22.67 14.71
N ALA A 43 -8.93 21.90 13.72
CA ALA A 43 -9.45 22.00 12.36
C ALA A 43 -10.73 21.18 12.14
N TYR A 44 -10.89 20.01 12.80
CA TYR A 44 -12.03 19.15 12.49
C TYR A 44 -13.05 18.98 13.62
N ILE A 45 -12.68 19.09 14.90
CA ILE A 45 -13.66 18.97 16.00
C ILE A 45 -14.82 19.97 15.87
N PRO A 46 -14.59 21.26 15.51
CA PRO A 46 -15.70 22.21 15.31
C PRO A 46 -16.69 21.80 14.21
N LEU A 47 -16.26 21.02 13.23
CA LEU A 47 -17.13 20.51 12.15
C LEU A 47 -18.10 19.42 12.64
N LEU A 48 -17.81 18.81 13.79
CA LEU A 48 -18.52 17.68 14.36
C LEU A 48 -19.46 18.07 15.51
N GLU A 49 -19.40 19.31 15.98
CA GLU A 49 -20.18 19.78 17.12
C GLU A 49 -21.69 19.56 16.92
N GLY A 50 -22.33 18.93 17.91
CA GLY A 50 -23.77 18.69 17.91
C GLY A 50 -24.27 17.63 16.94
N LYS A 51 -23.38 16.94 16.23
CA LYS A 51 -23.72 15.92 15.25
C LYS A 51 -23.52 14.51 15.80
N ARG A 52 -24.28 13.55 15.28
CA ARG A 52 -23.99 12.13 15.42
C ARG A 52 -22.91 11.78 14.38
N VAL A 53 -21.81 11.23 14.83
CA VAL A 53 -20.63 10.97 14.00
C VAL A 53 -20.50 9.47 13.74
N ALA A 54 -20.37 9.06 12.48
CA ALA A 54 -19.81 7.76 12.14
C ALA A 54 -18.32 7.91 11.90
N LEU A 55 -17.51 6.97 12.40
CA LEU A 55 -16.07 6.89 12.15
C LEU A 55 -15.78 5.70 11.22
N PHE A 56 -15.17 5.95 10.07
CA PHE A 56 -14.58 4.91 9.23
C PHE A 56 -13.08 4.84 9.48
N SER A 57 -12.66 3.81 10.22
CA SER A 57 -11.27 3.64 10.65
C SER A 57 -10.96 2.17 10.96
N ASN A 58 -9.71 1.89 11.23
CA ASN A 58 -9.22 0.60 11.71
C ASN A 58 -8.05 0.80 12.70
N HIS A 59 -7.34 -0.28 13.01
CA HIS A 59 -6.21 -0.29 13.95
C HIS A 59 -5.08 0.68 13.57
N SER A 60 -5.01 1.18 12.34
CA SER A 60 -3.99 2.15 11.90
C SER A 60 -4.33 3.61 12.29
N GLY A 61 -5.54 3.87 12.77
CA GLY A 61 -6.00 5.20 13.18
C GLY A 61 -5.39 5.68 14.49
N ILE A 62 -4.06 5.77 14.58
CA ILE A 62 -3.32 6.26 15.75
C ILE A 62 -3.01 7.74 15.56
N VAL A 63 -3.42 8.56 16.52
CA VAL A 63 -3.35 10.02 16.43
C VAL A 63 -1.90 10.51 16.43
N GLY A 64 -1.55 11.25 15.38
CA GLY A 64 -0.31 12.01 15.29
C GLY A 64 0.97 11.22 15.34
N ASP A 65 0.89 9.91 15.51
CA ASP A 65 2.06 9.09 15.70
C ASP A 65 2.67 8.72 14.35
N MET A 66 3.66 9.52 13.98
CA MET A 66 4.67 9.18 13.00
C MET A 66 5.91 8.86 13.82
N THR A 67 6.07 7.63 14.29
CA THR A 67 7.29 7.29 15.01
C THR A 67 8.48 7.63 14.12
N SER A 68 9.27 8.58 14.58
CA SER A 68 10.61 8.79 14.05
C SER A 68 11.26 7.42 14.00
N GLY A 69 11.54 6.92 12.82
CA GLY A 69 12.28 5.69 12.65
C GLY A 69 13.45 5.77 13.59
N THR A 70 13.46 4.96 14.61
CA THR A 70 14.45 5.01 15.64
C THR A 70 15.76 4.70 14.96
N GLY A 71 16.59 5.74 14.82
CA GLY A 71 17.87 5.65 14.17
C GLY A 71 18.62 4.43 14.70
N ASP A 72 19.11 3.65 13.80
CA ASP A 72 19.70 2.36 14.03
C ASP A 72 20.80 2.36 15.08
N ALA A 73 20.49 1.83 16.25
CA ALA A 73 21.48 1.49 17.24
C ALA A 73 22.10 0.09 17.02
N THR A 74 21.52 -0.72 16.11
CA THR A 74 21.87 -2.14 15.95
C THR A 74 22.53 -2.48 14.62
N GLY A 75 22.56 -1.56 13.63
CA GLY A 75 23.05 -1.82 12.27
C GLY A 75 22.06 -2.63 11.41
N MET A 76 20.83 -2.81 11.89
CA MET A 76 19.76 -3.44 11.08
C MET A 76 19.19 -2.41 10.10
N ASP A 77 18.85 -2.85 8.89
CA ASP A 77 18.13 -2.02 7.92
C ASP A 77 16.76 -1.61 8.51
N PRO A 78 16.50 -0.31 8.71
CA PRO A 78 15.24 0.15 9.30
C PRO A 78 13.99 -0.32 8.56
N SER A 79 14.10 -0.56 7.25
CA SER A 79 12.96 -1.04 6.44
C SER A 79 12.54 -2.48 6.73
N LEU A 80 13.39 -3.25 7.41
CA LEU A 80 13.13 -4.64 7.83
C LEU A 80 12.68 -4.74 9.28
N ILE A 81 12.56 -3.60 10.00
CA ILE A 81 12.05 -3.63 11.37
C ILE A 81 10.54 -3.90 11.32
N PRO A 82 10.05 -5.00 11.93
CA PRO A 82 8.63 -5.30 11.95
C PRO A 82 7.84 -4.18 12.62
N PHE A 83 6.71 -3.80 12.04
CA PHE A 83 5.82 -2.82 12.65
C PHE A 83 5.45 -3.23 14.08
N GLY A 84 5.41 -2.25 14.98
CA GLY A 84 5.17 -2.48 16.40
C GLY A 84 6.41 -2.85 17.20
N ARG A 85 7.59 -2.78 16.61
CA ARG A 85 8.87 -3.01 17.29
C ARG A 85 9.85 -1.89 17.02
N ASP A 86 10.71 -1.63 18.00
CA ASP A 86 11.87 -0.75 17.84
C ASP A 86 13.06 -1.51 17.20
N SER A 87 14.14 -0.80 16.90
CA SER A 87 15.36 -1.40 16.35
C SER A 87 16.04 -2.44 17.27
N GLY A 88 15.69 -2.46 18.54
CA GLY A 88 16.12 -3.48 19.50
C GLY A 88 15.21 -4.69 19.55
N GLY A 89 14.12 -4.73 18.75
CA GLY A 89 13.12 -5.79 18.74
C GLY A 89 12.10 -5.72 19.89
N ASN A 90 12.12 -4.64 20.71
CA ASN A 90 11.14 -4.44 21.76
C ASN A 90 9.81 -3.97 21.20
N GLU A 91 8.71 -4.36 21.82
CA GLU A 91 7.39 -3.82 21.47
C GLU A 91 7.32 -2.34 21.80
N ILE A 92 6.81 -1.53 20.85
CA ILE A 92 6.54 -0.11 21.08
C ILE A 92 5.12 0.08 21.59
N GLU A 93 4.96 1.02 22.52
CA GLU A 93 3.64 1.47 22.95
C GLU A 93 3.11 2.47 21.91
N TYR A 94 1.96 2.17 21.36
CA TYR A 94 1.30 3.07 20.41
C TYR A 94 0.58 4.20 21.13
N GLY A 95 0.43 5.34 20.43
CA GLY A 95 -0.38 6.46 20.87
C GLY A 95 -1.88 6.13 20.93
N GLU A 96 -2.67 7.15 21.21
CA GLU A 96 -4.12 7.05 21.35
C GLU A 96 -4.78 6.81 19.99
N HIS A 97 -5.78 5.93 19.95
CA HIS A 97 -6.58 5.74 18.73
C HIS A 97 -7.53 6.94 18.51
N VAL A 98 -7.74 7.32 17.25
CA VAL A 98 -8.59 8.47 16.87
C VAL A 98 -10.00 8.40 17.46
N LEU A 99 -10.59 7.21 17.64
CA LEU A 99 -11.87 7.02 18.32
C LEU A 99 -11.82 7.54 19.75
N ASP A 100 -10.80 7.12 20.51
CA ASP A 100 -10.66 7.47 21.93
C ASP A 100 -10.40 8.96 22.07
N ALA A 101 -9.55 9.53 21.22
CA ALA A 101 -9.30 10.96 21.16
C ALA A 101 -10.55 11.78 20.83
N MET A 102 -11.34 11.36 19.84
CA MET A 102 -12.62 12.03 19.51
C MET A 102 -13.61 12.00 20.70
N LEU A 103 -13.73 10.83 21.36
CA LEU A 103 -14.58 10.71 22.55
C LEU A 103 -14.08 11.61 23.70
N ALA A 104 -12.77 11.68 23.92
CA ALA A 104 -12.17 12.56 24.93
C ALA A 104 -12.42 14.06 24.62
N HIS A 105 -12.52 14.43 23.35
CA HIS A 105 -12.91 15.78 22.90
C HIS A 105 -14.44 15.99 22.91
N GLY A 106 -15.24 15.04 23.41
CA GLY A 106 -16.69 15.17 23.55
C GLY A 106 -17.47 14.96 22.25
N VAL A 107 -16.86 14.39 21.21
CA VAL A 107 -17.54 14.04 19.96
C VAL A 107 -18.53 12.91 20.20
N ASN A 108 -19.75 13.06 19.70
CA ASN A 108 -20.79 12.04 19.81
C ASN A 108 -20.63 10.97 18.69
N VAL A 109 -19.70 10.03 18.88
CA VAL A 109 -19.50 8.92 17.93
C VAL A 109 -20.59 7.88 18.17
N THR A 110 -21.46 7.68 17.17
CA THR A 110 -22.64 6.80 17.24
C THR A 110 -22.49 5.50 16.46
N ALA A 111 -21.51 5.43 15.56
CA ALA A 111 -21.23 4.25 14.75
C ALA A 111 -19.75 4.20 14.32
N ILE A 112 -19.26 3.00 14.11
CA ILE A 112 -17.96 2.72 13.50
C ILE A 112 -18.21 1.89 12.25
N PHE A 113 -17.58 2.26 11.13
CA PHE A 113 -17.36 1.40 9.98
C PHE A 113 -15.91 0.98 9.95
N SER A 114 -15.65 -0.23 9.49
CA SER A 114 -14.29 -0.76 9.39
C SER A 114 -14.06 -1.40 8.04
N PRO A 115 -12.88 -1.21 7.41
CA PRO A 115 -12.52 -1.91 6.19
C PRO A 115 -12.19 -3.37 6.46
N GLU A 116 -11.71 -4.06 5.44
CA GLU A 116 -11.11 -5.40 5.55
C GLU A 116 -10.14 -5.48 6.74
N HIS A 117 -10.05 -6.62 7.38
CA HIS A 117 -9.31 -6.89 8.64
C HIS A 117 -9.96 -6.37 9.93
N GLY A 118 -11.09 -5.66 9.86
CA GLY A 118 -11.85 -5.24 11.04
C GLY A 118 -11.25 -4.07 11.82
N PHE A 119 -12.05 -3.50 12.73
CA PHE A 119 -11.69 -2.26 13.44
C PHE A 119 -10.43 -2.39 14.32
N ARG A 120 -10.20 -3.54 14.93
CA ARG A 120 -8.99 -3.79 15.73
C ARG A 120 -7.90 -4.57 14.99
N GLY A 121 -8.07 -4.79 13.66
CA GLY A 121 -7.05 -5.41 12.80
C GLY A 121 -6.82 -6.91 13.02
N THR A 122 -7.78 -7.61 13.60
CA THR A 122 -7.64 -9.04 13.97
C THR A 122 -8.28 -10.01 13.00
N ALA A 123 -9.09 -9.52 12.02
CA ALA A 123 -9.74 -10.37 11.04
C ALA A 123 -8.80 -10.77 9.90
N SER A 124 -8.93 -12.00 9.42
CA SER A 124 -8.17 -12.50 8.27
C SER A 124 -8.62 -11.84 6.96
N ALA A 125 -7.76 -11.89 5.92
CA ALA A 125 -8.09 -11.36 4.61
C ALA A 125 -9.36 -12.05 4.05
N GLY A 126 -10.32 -11.24 3.54
CA GLY A 126 -11.60 -11.73 3.02
C GLY A 126 -12.63 -12.11 4.09
N GLU A 127 -12.34 -11.97 5.36
CA GLU A 127 -13.30 -12.24 6.44
C GLU A 127 -14.33 -11.10 6.54
N ALA A 128 -15.62 -11.46 6.51
CA ALA A 128 -16.71 -10.49 6.60
C ALA A 128 -16.77 -9.90 8.03
N VAL A 129 -16.77 -8.57 8.12
CA VAL A 129 -17.00 -7.85 9.37
C VAL A 129 -18.50 -7.75 9.58
N SER A 130 -19.05 -8.46 10.56
CA SER A 130 -20.44 -8.39 10.98
C SER A 130 -20.67 -7.31 12.03
N ASP A 131 -21.92 -6.90 12.19
CA ASP A 131 -22.31 -5.97 13.26
C ASP A 131 -21.87 -6.47 14.62
N SER A 132 -21.23 -5.59 15.38
CA SER A 132 -20.66 -5.87 16.69
C SER A 132 -20.57 -4.57 17.50
N VAL A 133 -19.91 -4.62 18.62
CA VAL A 133 -19.68 -3.45 19.48
C VAL A 133 -18.19 -3.39 19.82
N ASP A 134 -17.59 -2.21 19.74
CA ASP A 134 -16.24 -2.03 20.23
C ASP A 134 -16.18 -2.26 21.75
N PRO A 135 -15.42 -3.26 22.24
CA PRO A 135 -15.47 -3.64 23.65
C PRO A 135 -14.89 -2.59 24.58
N ALA A 136 -14.05 -1.69 24.09
CA ALA A 136 -13.41 -0.66 24.90
C ALA A 136 -14.34 0.56 25.12
N THR A 137 -15.10 0.95 24.10
CA THR A 137 -15.89 2.19 24.13
C THR A 137 -17.40 1.96 24.17
N GLY A 138 -17.87 0.77 23.79
CA GLY A 138 -19.28 0.47 23.64
C GLY A 138 -19.92 1.03 22.36
N VAL A 139 -19.16 1.64 21.47
CA VAL A 139 -19.68 2.18 20.21
C VAL A 139 -19.99 1.03 19.24
N PRO A 140 -21.17 1.03 18.57
CA PRO A 140 -21.53 0.02 17.59
C PRO A 140 -20.58 0.02 16.39
N ILE A 141 -20.11 -1.17 15.98
CA ILE A 141 -19.43 -1.40 14.71
C ILE A 141 -20.47 -1.94 13.75
N LEU A 142 -20.71 -1.21 12.66
CA LEU A 142 -21.71 -1.53 11.65
C LEU A 142 -21.04 -2.12 10.41
N SER A 143 -21.72 -3.08 9.78
CA SER A 143 -21.23 -3.64 8.51
C SER A 143 -21.18 -2.55 7.42
N LEU A 144 -20.07 -2.52 6.69
CA LEU A 144 -19.92 -1.67 5.51
C LEU A 144 -20.87 -2.05 4.37
N TYR A 145 -21.27 -3.32 4.35
CA TYR A 145 -21.98 -3.90 3.22
C TYR A 145 -23.28 -4.51 3.70
N ALA A 146 -24.41 -4.04 3.17
CA ALA A 146 -25.68 -4.72 3.32
C ALA A 146 -25.65 -6.07 2.57
N GLU A 147 -26.55 -6.97 2.92
CA GLU A 147 -26.63 -8.27 2.27
C GLU A 147 -26.78 -8.10 0.74
N ASN A 148 -25.85 -8.72 0.00
CA ASN A 148 -25.75 -8.63 -1.46
C ASN A 148 -25.52 -7.20 -2.03
N SER A 149 -24.96 -6.29 -1.27
CA SER A 149 -24.67 -4.91 -1.66
C SER A 149 -23.24 -4.52 -1.32
N HIS A 150 -22.68 -3.57 -2.06
CA HIS A 150 -21.43 -2.89 -1.71
C HIS A 150 -21.65 -1.61 -0.88
N TYR A 151 -22.89 -1.30 -0.53
CA TYR A 151 -23.28 -0.10 0.20
C TYR A 151 -23.79 -0.46 1.59
N PRO A 152 -23.62 0.43 2.59
CA PRO A 152 -24.24 0.28 3.90
C PRO A 152 -25.76 0.19 3.81
N SER A 153 -26.38 -0.43 4.80
CA SER A 153 -27.85 -0.48 4.89
C SER A 153 -28.43 0.92 5.18
N THR A 154 -29.70 1.11 4.87
CA THR A 154 -30.41 2.36 5.24
C THR A 154 -30.34 2.60 6.75
N GLU A 155 -30.47 1.54 7.57
CA GLU A 155 -30.39 1.62 9.02
C GLU A 155 -28.99 2.10 9.46
N SER A 156 -27.93 1.56 8.85
CA SER A 156 -26.55 2.02 9.12
C SER A 156 -26.36 3.49 8.73
N MET A 157 -26.92 3.89 7.58
CA MET A 157 -26.86 5.29 7.15
C MET A 157 -27.66 6.23 8.07
N ASP A 158 -28.76 5.80 8.66
CA ASP A 158 -29.57 6.60 9.59
C ASP A 158 -28.92 6.77 10.98
N ALA A 159 -27.88 6.01 11.28
CA ALA A 159 -27.21 6.05 12.58
C ALA A 159 -26.37 7.34 12.83
N PHE A 160 -26.03 8.11 11.79
CA PHE A 160 -25.14 9.26 11.88
C PHE A 160 -25.60 10.45 11.02
N ASP A 161 -25.01 11.61 11.27
CA ASP A 161 -25.24 12.85 10.52
C ASP A 161 -24.02 13.26 9.68
N VAL A 162 -22.80 12.87 10.09
CA VAL A 162 -21.54 13.13 9.41
C VAL A 162 -20.63 11.92 9.50
N LEU A 163 -19.92 11.62 8.41
CA LEU A 163 -18.91 10.57 8.36
C LEU A 163 -17.52 11.19 8.54
N VAL A 164 -16.72 10.65 9.45
CA VAL A 164 -15.28 10.92 9.56
C VAL A 164 -14.52 9.71 9.02
N ILE A 165 -13.51 9.95 8.18
CA ILE A 165 -12.63 8.93 7.62
C ILE A 165 -11.22 9.15 8.14
N ASP A 166 -10.63 8.12 8.75
CA ASP A 166 -9.24 8.09 9.19
C ASP A 166 -8.64 6.71 8.95
N LEU A 167 -7.86 6.55 7.90
CA LEU A 167 -7.26 5.29 7.45
C LEU A 167 -5.86 5.50 6.89
N GLN A 168 -4.94 4.59 7.20
CA GLN A 168 -3.66 4.50 6.54
C GLN A 168 -3.76 3.59 5.31
N ASP A 169 -3.64 4.16 4.13
CA ASP A 169 -3.52 3.45 2.85
C ASP A 169 -2.05 3.31 2.44
N VAL A 170 -1.76 2.47 1.45
CA VAL A 170 -0.40 2.30 0.91
C VAL A 170 -0.23 2.82 -0.52
N GLY A 171 -1.25 3.48 -1.08
CA GLY A 171 -1.21 4.15 -2.38
C GLY A 171 -1.23 3.23 -3.59
N LEU A 172 -1.73 2.02 -3.45
CA LEU A 172 -1.82 1.03 -4.52
C LEU A 172 -3.28 0.67 -4.82
N ARG A 173 -3.67 0.69 -6.11
CA ARG A 173 -5.05 0.46 -6.54
C ARG A 173 -5.65 -0.85 -6.03
N TYR A 174 -4.88 -1.90 -5.89
CA TYR A 174 -5.37 -3.19 -5.37
C TYR A 174 -5.30 -3.30 -3.84
N TYR A 175 -4.88 -2.25 -3.12
CA TYR A 175 -5.05 -2.13 -1.69
C TYR A 175 -6.41 -1.50 -1.41
N THR A 176 -7.36 -2.27 -0.86
CA THR A 176 -8.79 -2.05 -1.07
C THR A 176 -9.48 -1.03 -0.17
N TYR A 177 -8.75 -0.36 0.74
CA TYR A 177 -9.35 0.60 1.67
C TYR A 177 -10.02 1.78 0.95
N TYR A 178 -9.44 2.29 -0.12
CA TYR A 178 -10.04 3.34 -0.93
C TYR A 178 -11.35 2.90 -1.60
N ILE A 179 -11.55 1.59 -1.87
CA ILE A 179 -12.80 1.08 -2.44
C ILE A 179 -13.93 1.20 -1.44
N SER A 180 -13.66 0.85 -0.17
CA SER A 180 -14.62 1.03 0.92
C SER A 180 -14.93 2.51 1.16
N MET A 181 -13.90 3.37 1.11
CA MET A 181 -14.08 4.83 1.14
C MET A 181 -14.98 5.32 0.00
N TYR A 182 -14.73 4.85 -1.22
CA TYR A 182 -15.54 5.21 -2.39
C TYR A 182 -17.03 4.91 -2.17
N TYR A 183 -17.39 3.70 -1.74
CA TYR A 183 -18.78 3.33 -1.50
C TYR A 183 -19.43 4.12 -0.37
N LEU A 184 -18.68 4.44 0.70
CA LEU A 184 -19.18 5.30 1.77
C LEU A 184 -19.38 6.74 1.31
N MET A 185 -18.46 7.30 0.53
CA MET A 185 -18.61 8.65 -0.06
C MET A 185 -19.84 8.70 -0.98
N ASP A 186 -20.03 7.69 -1.82
CA ASP A 186 -21.14 7.60 -2.75
C ASP A 186 -22.49 7.50 -2.01
N ALA A 187 -22.56 6.67 -0.95
CA ALA A 187 -23.73 6.58 -0.08
C ALA A 187 -24.01 7.90 0.68
N CYS A 188 -22.96 8.57 1.15
CA CYS A 188 -23.08 9.87 1.81
C CYS A 188 -23.58 10.95 0.85
N ALA A 189 -23.06 10.98 -0.39
CA ALA A 189 -23.52 11.90 -1.43
C ALA A 189 -25.01 11.69 -1.73
N ALA A 190 -25.45 10.43 -1.89
CA ALA A 190 -26.86 10.09 -2.12
C ALA A 190 -27.77 10.48 -0.94
N ALA A 191 -27.27 10.42 0.30
CA ALA A 191 -28.00 10.76 1.52
C ALA A 191 -27.86 12.24 1.93
N GLY A 192 -27.09 13.03 1.20
CA GLY A 192 -26.79 14.43 1.56
C GLY A 192 -26.04 14.59 2.88
N LYS A 193 -25.16 13.63 3.23
CA LYS A 193 -24.38 13.63 4.47
C LYS A 193 -22.96 14.10 4.19
N PRO A 194 -22.42 15.07 4.98
CA PRO A 194 -21.05 15.52 4.84
C PRO A 194 -20.04 14.43 5.25
N VAL A 195 -18.87 14.46 4.61
CA VAL A 195 -17.72 13.62 4.88
C VAL A 195 -16.54 14.50 5.29
N VAL A 196 -15.89 14.17 6.39
CA VAL A 196 -14.63 14.78 6.85
C VAL A 196 -13.55 13.70 6.78
N LEU A 197 -12.54 13.91 5.94
CA LEU A 197 -11.42 12.99 5.78
C LEU A 197 -10.18 13.56 6.46
N LEU A 198 -9.65 12.81 7.43
CA LEU A 198 -8.40 13.13 8.13
C LEU A 198 -7.26 12.48 7.34
N ASP A 199 -6.51 13.29 6.60
CA ASP A 199 -5.55 12.76 5.62
C ASP A 199 -4.26 12.26 6.28
N ARG A 200 -3.64 11.28 5.63
CA ARG A 200 -2.40 10.62 6.03
C ARG A 200 -1.44 10.53 4.85
N PRO A 201 -0.12 10.58 5.10
CA PRO A 201 0.88 10.38 4.05
C PRO A 201 0.70 9.06 3.31
N ASN A 202 0.99 9.09 2.01
CA ASN A 202 1.08 7.88 1.19
C ASN A 202 2.54 7.41 1.12
N PRO A 203 2.90 6.22 1.64
CA PRO A 203 4.27 5.71 1.60
C PRO A 203 4.80 5.50 0.18
N ASN A 204 3.92 5.29 -0.81
CA ASN A 204 4.22 5.21 -2.24
C ASN A 204 3.82 6.49 -3.00
N GLY A 205 3.70 7.63 -2.32
CA GLY A 205 3.29 8.91 -2.91
C GLY A 205 4.26 9.51 -3.90
N PHE A 206 5.52 9.10 -3.84
CA PHE A 206 6.64 9.70 -4.58
C PHE A 206 6.74 9.30 -6.06
N TYR A 207 5.87 8.40 -6.55
CA TYR A 207 5.86 7.99 -7.95
C TYR A 207 4.47 7.60 -8.43
N VAL A 208 4.33 7.52 -9.75
CA VAL A 208 3.13 7.02 -10.43
C VAL A 208 3.56 5.97 -11.42
N ASP A 209 2.95 4.77 -11.38
CA ASP A 209 3.33 3.68 -12.27
C ASP A 209 2.20 2.66 -12.46
N GLY A 210 2.29 1.89 -13.54
CA GLY A 210 1.37 0.81 -13.85
C GLY A 210 0.23 1.20 -14.78
N PRO A 211 -0.44 0.22 -15.38
CA PRO A 211 -1.55 0.46 -16.30
C PRO A 211 -2.78 1.04 -15.60
N ILE A 212 -3.53 1.87 -16.30
CA ILE A 212 -4.83 2.40 -15.88
C ILE A 212 -5.87 1.27 -15.89
N LEU A 213 -6.76 1.24 -14.89
CA LEU A 213 -7.88 0.30 -14.85
C LEU A 213 -8.86 0.56 -15.98
N GLN A 214 -9.10 -0.45 -16.79
CA GLN A 214 -10.14 -0.47 -17.81
C GLN A 214 -11.48 -0.91 -17.20
N GLU A 215 -12.59 -0.40 -17.73
CA GLU A 215 -13.94 -0.59 -17.17
C GLU A 215 -14.31 -2.07 -16.99
N GLU A 216 -14.00 -2.91 -17.98
CA GLU A 216 -14.28 -4.34 -18.00
C GLU A 216 -13.51 -5.15 -16.96
N PHE A 217 -12.44 -4.58 -16.38
CA PHE A 217 -11.64 -5.22 -15.32
C PHE A 217 -11.97 -4.72 -13.92
N LYS A 218 -12.95 -3.83 -13.75
CA LYS A 218 -13.45 -3.46 -12.43
C LYS A 218 -13.80 -4.69 -11.59
N SER A 219 -13.36 -4.69 -10.34
CA SER A 219 -13.48 -5.83 -9.43
C SER A 219 -13.35 -5.39 -7.97
N GLY A 220 -13.35 -6.35 -7.03
CA GLY A 220 -13.04 -6.09 -5.62
C GLY A 220 -11.61 -5.61 -5.34
N VAL A 221 -10.69 -5.70 -6.33
CA VAL A 221 -9.30 -5.24 -6.22
C VAL A 221 -8.97 -4.09 -7.18
N GLY A 222 -9.98 -3.44 -7.75
CA GLY A 222 -9.79 -2.28 -8.61
C GLY A 222 -11.12 -1.65 -8.99
N ARG A 223 -11.37 -0.40 -8.57
CA ARG A 223 -12.64 0.30 -8.81
C ARG A 223 -12.49 1.53 -9.69
N LEU A 224 -11.44 2.30 -9.53
CA LEU A 224 -11.26 3.62 -10.15
C LEU A 224 -10.31 3.54 -11.35
N PRO A 225 -10.51 4.37 -12.38
CA PRO A 225 -9.66 4.43 -13.58
C PRO A 225 -8.35 5.17 -13.27
N VAL A 226 -7.56 4.63 -12.35
CA VAL A 226 -6.25 5.16 -11.94
C VAL A 226 -5.15 4.12 -12.17
N PRO A 227 -3.87 4.52 -12.26
CA PRO A 227 -2.75 3.58 -12.32
C PRO A 227 -2.68 2.69 -11.08
N ILE A 228 -1.89 1.62 -11.15
CA ILE A 228 -1.65 0.76 -9.98
C ILE A 228 -1.07 1.58 -8.83
N VAL A 229 0.00 2.33 -9.08
CA VAL A 229 0.56 3.30 -8.13
C VAL A 229 0.08 4.67 -8.56
N HIS A 230 -0.88 5.23 -7.87
CA HIS A 230 -1.50 6.49 -8.28
C HIS A 230 -0.81 7.74 -7.70
N GLY A 231 0.06 7.57 -6.70
CA GLY A 231 0.81 8.67 -6.11
C GLY A 231 -0.06 9.73 -5.42
N LEU A 232 -1.24 9.38 -4.95
CA LEU A 232 -2.17 10.27 -4.24
C LEU A 232 -2.33 9.80 -2.79
N THR A 233 -2.52 10.72 -1.85
CA THR A 233 -3.07 10.36 -0.54
C THR A 233 -4.54 9.98 -0.65
N LEU A 234 -5.15 9.42 0.41
CA LEU A 234 -6.60 9.17 0.40
C LEU A 234 -7.41 10.46 0.27
N GLY A 235 -6.95 11.56 0.88
CA GLY A 235 -7.60 12.86 0.77
C GLY A 235 -7.58 13.40 -0.66
N GLU A 236 -6.45 13.30 -1.34
CA GLU A 236 -6.31 13.69 -2.75
C GLU A 236 -7.14 12.79 -3.67
N LEU A 237 -7.14 11.47 -3.43
CA LEU A 237 -7.96 10.54 -4.19
C LEU A 237 -9.46 10.82 -3.99
N ALA A 238 -9.90 11.13 -2.77
CA ALA A 238 -11.28 11.51 -2.49
C ALA A 238 -11.68 12.80 -3.23
N ARG A 239 -10.80 13.80 -3.29
CA ARG A 239 -11.00 15.01 -4.10
C ARG A 239 -11.11 14.69 -5.58
N MET A 240 -10.27 13.79 -6.08
CA MET A 240 -10.30 13.37 -7.48
C MET A 240 -11.59 12.61 -7.81
N ILE A 241 -12.04 11.71 -6.93
CA ILE A 241 -13.34 11.02 -7.08
C ILE A 241 -14.48 12.02 -7.28
N ASN A 242 -14.53 13.07 -6.46
CA ASN A 242 -15.52 14.13 -6.58
C ASN A 242 -15.36 14.95 -7.87
N GLY A 243 -14.14 15.39 -8.15
CA GLY A 243 -13.85 16.32 -9.24
C GLY A 243 -14.02 15.69 -10.62
N GLU A 244 -13.74 14.41 -10.75
CA GLU A 244 -13.93 13.64 -11.98
C GLU A 244 -15.37 13.10 -12.11
N GLY A 245 -16.21 13.25 -11.08
CA GLY A 245 -17.60 12.78 -11.12
C GLY A 245 -17.72 11.26 -11.13
N TRP A 246 -16.85 10.56 -10.41
CA TRP A 246 -16.83 9.09 -10.41
C TRP A 246 -17.85 8.45 -9.47
N LEU A 247 -18.56 9.23 -8.66
CA LEU A 247 -19.64 8.72 -7.81
C LEU A 247 -20.85 8.32 -8.65
N GLU A 248 -21.46 7.19 -8.34
CA GLU A 248 -22.52 6.58 -9.15
C GLU A 248 -23.93 6.74 -8.53
N ALA A 249 -24.06 6.45 -7.24
CA ALA A 249 -25.35 6.49 -6.54
C ALA A 249 -25.78 7.91 -6.20
N GLY A 250 -24.86 8.78 -5.85
CA GLY A 250 -25.12 10.14 -5.43
C GLY A 250 -25.45 11.12 -6.55
N LYS A 251 -25.03 10.88 -7.77
CA LYS A 251 -25.11 11.75 -8.96
C LYS A 251 -24.50 13.14 -8.81
N ASP A 252 -24.40 13.65 -7.60
CA ASP A 252 -23.77 14.91 -7.22
C ASP A 252 -22.47 14.62 -6.46
N ALA A 253 -21.60 15.63 -6.35
CA ALA A 253 -20.40 15.52 -5.56
C ALA A 253 -20.74 15.31 -4.07
N CYS A 254 -19.94 14.51 -3.38
CA CYS A 254 -20.01 14.39 -1.93
C CYS A 254 -19.62 15.73 -1.27
N ASP A 255 -20.33 16.14 -0.22
CA ASP A 255 -19.92 17.27 0.64
C ASP A 255 -18.68 16.85 1.44
N LEU A 256 -17.50 17.05 0.84
CA LEU A 256 -16.22 16.55 1.31
C LEU A 256 -15.35 17.68 1.88
N THR A 257 -14.94 17.56 3.13
CA THR A 257 -13.86 18.34 3.74
C THR A 257 -12.65 17.45 4.00
N VAL A 258 -11.50 17.76 3.41
CA VAL A 258 -10.24 17.08 3.72
C VAL A 258 -9.45 17.93 4.71
N ILE A 259 -9.00 17.31 5.80
CA ILE A 259 -8.07 17.88 6.77
C ILE A 259 -6.67 17.40 6.38
N PRO A 260 -5.87 18.21 5.68
CA PRO A 260 -4.57 17.78 5.17
C PRO A 260 -3.52 17.64 6.27
N CYS A 261 -2.49 16.86 6.01
CA CYS A 261 -1.26 16.88 6.79
C CYS A 261 -0.58 18.25 6.70
N LEU A 262 0.24 18.58 7.69
CA LEU A 262 1.15 19.73 7.61
C LEU A 262 2.58 19.24 7.48
N ASN A 263 3.41 20.02 6.80
CA ASN A 263 4.85 19.73 6.62
C ASN A 263 5.11 18.36 5.98
N TYR A 264 4.30 17.98 5.02
CA TYR A 264 4.43 16.76 4.22
C TYR A 264 4.47 17.12 2.73
N THR A 265 5.29 16.42 1.97
CA THR A 265 5.36 16.45 0.51
C THR A 265 5.32 15.04 -0.06
N HIS A 266 4.99 14.91 -1.34
CA HIS A 266 5.08 13.61 -2.03
C HIS A 266 6.52 13.07 -2.13
N GLY A 267 7.53 13.95 -2.01
CA GLY A 267 8.94 13.55 -1.98
C GLY A 267 9.35 12.81 -0.72
N ASP A 268 8.59 12.92 0.37
CA ASP A 268 8.95 12.33 1.67
C ASP A 268 8.78 10.81 1.67
N ARG A 269 9.70 10.12 2.33
CA ARG A 269 9.68 8.67 2.56
C ARG A 269 9.19 8.40 3.97
N VAL A 270 7.88 8.42 4.12
CA VAL A 270 7.23 8.39 5.43
C VAL A 270 7.05 6.93 5.90
N PRO A 271 7.69 6.53 7.01
CA PRO A 271 7.45 5.22 7.59
C PRO A 271 6.06 5.15 8.22
N LEU A 272 5.40 4.01 8.06
CA LEU A 272 4.13 3.75 8.74
C LEU A 272 4.36 3.38 10.21
N VAL A 273 3.40 3.72 11.06
CA VAL A 273 3.45 3.40 12.49
C VAL A 273 3.08 1.95 12.75
N ARG A 274 2.05 1.47 12.04
CA ARG A 274 1.51 0.12 12.18
C ARG A 274 1.46 -0.61 10.85
N ALA A 275 1.50 -1.93 10.93
CA ALA A 275 1.23 -2.79 9.78
C ALA A 275 -0.11 -2.40 9.15
N PRO A 276 -0.15 -1.98 7.88
CA PRO A 276 -1.40 -1.61 7.23
C PRO A 276 -2.30 -2.83 7.02
N SER A 277 -1.70 -4.02 6.92
CA SER A 277 -2.40 -5.31 6.91
C SER A 277 -1.53 -6.40 7.56
N PRO A 278 -2.10 -7.55 7.97
CA PRO A 278 -1.36 -8.62 8.65
C PRO A 278 -0.19 -9.21 7.85
N ASN A 279 -0.18 -9.03 6.53
CA ASN A 279 0.87 -9.54 5.64
C ASN A 279 1.82 -8.46 5.09
N LEU A 280 1.64 -7.19 5.43
CA LEU A 280 2.63 -6.13 5.19
C LEU A 280 3.28 -5.81 6.53
N LYS A 281 4.34 -6.55 6.87
CA LYS A 281 4.88 -6.60 8.23
C LYS A 281 5.90 -5.51 8.53
N ASP A 282 6.47 -4.89 7.50
CA ASP A 282 7.45 -3.81 7.59
C ASP A 282 7.40 -2.91 6.35
N MET A 283 8.23 -1.87 6.33
CA MET A 283 8.25 -0.90 5.23
C MET A 283 8.75 -1.48 3.91
N ARG A 284 9.65 -2.47 3.96
CA ARG A 284 10.17 -3.13 2.76
C ARG A 284 9.06 -3.91 2.05
N ALA A 285 8.26 -4.65 2.82
CA ALA A 285 7.07 -5.32 2.31
C ALA A 285 6.08 -4.34 1.67
N VAL A 286 5.88 -3.15 2.26
CA VAL A 286 5.01 -2.09 1.70
C VAL A 286 5.52 -1.61 0.34
N TYR A 287 6.82 -1.40 0.17
CA TYR A 287 7.38 -0.97 -1.13
C TYR A 287 7.40 -2.09 -2.17
N LEU A 288 7.78 -3.30 -1.77
CA LEU A 288 7.82 -4.46 -2.67
C LEU A 288 6.43 -4.93 -3.09
N TYR A 289 5.39 -4.63 -2.32
CA TYR A 289 4.03 -5.02 -2.61
C TYR A 289 3.58 -4.57 -4.01
N ALA A 290 4.04 -3.40 -4.48
CA ALA A 290 3.75 -2.91 -5.82
C ALA A 290 4.19 -3.88 -6.95
N SER A 291 5.23 -4.68 -6.70
CA SER A 291 5.80 -5.61 -7.68
C SER A 291 5.45 -7.07 -7.41
N THR A 292 5.35 -7.46 -6.14
CA THR A 292 5.18 -8.87 -5.75
C THR A 292 3.72 -9.30 -5.66
N CYS A 293 2.77 -8.36 -5.48
CA CYS A 293 1.35 -8.68 -5.45
C CYS A 293 0.85 -9.38 -6.75
N PHE A 294 1.52 -9.18 -7.87
CA PHE A 294 1.18 -9.85 -9.14
C PHE A 294 1.25 -11.37 -9.10
N PHE A 295 1.95 -11.94 -8.14
CA PHE A 295 2.01 -13.38 -7.96
C PHE A 295 0.75 -13.96 -7.28
N GLU A 296 -0.10 -13.14 -6.67
CA GLU A 296 -1.30 -13.64 -6.01
C GLU A 296 -2.21 -14.38 -6.99
N ASN A 297 -2.71 -15.54 -6.56
CA ASN A 297 -3.48 -16.49 -7.37
C ASN A 297 -2.78 -17.00 -8.64
N THR A 298 -1.46 -16.83 -8.76
CA THR A 298 -0.61 -17.56 -9.69
C THR A 298 -0.09 -18.85 -9.04
N VAL A 299 0.77 -19.59 -9.77
CA VAL A 299 1.48 -20.76 -9.22
C VAL A 299 2.76 -20.39 -8.46
N VAL A 300 2.88 -19.16 -8.00
CA VAL A 300 3.99 -18.65 -7.19
C VAL A 300 3.45 -18.05 -5.90
N SER A 301 3.99 -18.50 -4.77
CA SER A 301 3.69 -17.90 -3.46
C SER A 301 4.44 -16.58 -3.29
N VAL A 302 3.81 -15.59 -2.67
CA VAL A 302 4.42 -14.34 -2.23
C VAL A 302 4.93 -14.40 -0.78
N GLY A 303 5.22 -15.60 -0.29
CA GLY A 303 5.70 -15.77 1.07
C GLY A 303 4.64 -15.71 2.17
N ARG A 304 3.34 -15.66 1.84
CA ARG A 304 2.28 -15.81 2.86
C ARG A 304 2.48 -17.15 3.60
N GLY A 305 2.31 -17.13 4.92
CA GLY A 305 2.65 -18.29 5.76
C GLY A 305 4.13 -18.37 6.13
N THR A 306 4.88 -17.28 5.98
CA THR A 306 6.25 -17.08 6.48
C THR A 306 6.36 -15.76 7.24
N ASP A 307 7.54 -15.46 7.78
CA ASP A 307 7.81 -14.18 8.43
C ASP A 307 8.01 -13.02 7.44
N HIS A 308 8.21 -13.33 6.13
CA HIS A 308 8.56 -12.37 5.08
C HIS A 308 7.58 -12.34 3.89
N PRO A 309 6.26 -12.18 4.12
CA PRO A 309 5.32 -12.08 3.01
C PRO A 309 5.58 -10.79 2.20
N PHE A 310 5.53 -10.93 0.86
CA PHE A 310 5.84 -9.91 -0.14
C PHE A 310 7.32 -9.52 -0.26
N GLU A 311 8.19 -9.99 0.61
CA GLU A 311 9.64 -9.82 0.54
C GLU A 311 10.36 -11.04 -0.05
N ILE A 312 9.64 -12.15 -0.17
CA ILE A 312 10.09 -13.39 -0.83
C ILE A 312 8.98 -13.87 -1.76
N PHE A 313 9.38 -14.55 -2.80
CA PHE A 313 8.44 -15.28 -3.65
C PHE A 313 9.04 -16.60 -4.13
N GLY A 314 8.20 -17.59 -4.40
CA GLY A 314 8.68 -18.87 -4.85
C GLY A 314 7.60 -19.91 -5.06
N SER A 315 8.01 -21.04 -5.67
CA SER A 315 7.11 -22.12 -6.05
C SER A 315 7.81 -23.48 -6.03
N PRO A 316 7.10 -24.56 -5.80
CA PRO A 316 7.64 -25.91 -6.06
C PRO A 316 8.01 -26.14 -7.54
N TYR A 317 7.53 -25.32 -8.45
CA TYR A 317 7.80 -25.39 -9.89
C TYR A 317 9.05 -24.63 -10.34
N LEU A 318 9.77 -23.96 -9.42
CA LEU A 318 10.99 -23.20 -9.70
C LEU A 318 12.26 -23.96 -9.27
N ALA A 319 12.15 -25.19 -8.80
CA ALA A 319 13.26 -25.95 -8.23
C ALA A 319 14.35 -26.39 -9.24
N GLY A 320 14.13 -26.17 -10.53
CA GLY A 320 15.07 -26.54 -11.60
C GLY A 320 15.96 -25.40 -12.10
N ASP A 321 15.81 -24.18 -11.58
CA ASP A 321 16.51 -23.01 -12.08
C ASP A 321 17.37 -22.35 -10.98
N ASP A 322 18.69 -22.30 -11.22
CA ASP A 322 19.68 -21.75 -10.27
C ASP A 322 19.50 -20.25 -9.96
N ALA A 323 18.68 -19.54 -10.76
CA ALA A 323 18.36 -18.14 -10.50
C ALA A 323 17.37 -17.95 -9.34
N PHE A 324 16.78 -19.06 -8.83
CA PHE A 324 15.86 -19.08 -7.69
C PHE A 324 16.50 -19.89 -6.57
N ASP A 325 17.45 -19.31 -5.87
CA ASP A 325 18.34 -19.95 -4.90
C ASP A 325 17.87 -19.91 -3.44
N TYR A 326 16.75 -19.23 -3.17
CA TYR A 326 16.15 -19.14 -1.83
C TYR A 326 15.04 -20.15 -1.63
N SER A 327 15.06 -20.87 -0.51
CA SER A 327 14.05 -21.88 -0.17
C SER A 327 13.25 -21.51 1.05
N PHE A 328 11.93 -21.71 1.00
CA PHE A 328 11.04 -21.57 2.15
C PHE A 328 9.89 -22.58 2.11
N THR A 329 9.24 -22.76 3.25
CA THR A 329 8.06 -23.64 3.35
C THR A 329 6.95 -22.90 4.05
N PRO A 330 5.85 -22.51 3.36
CA PRO A 330 4.71 -21.86 3.97
C PRO A 330 4.06 -22.76 5.04
N VAL A 331 3.63 -22.13 6.14
CA VAL A 331 2.86 -22.80 7.21
C VAL A 331 1.65 -21.94 7.59
N SER A 332 0.59 -22.58 8.07
CA SER A 332 -0.57 -21.84 8.60
C SER A 332 -0.15 -20.98 9.79
N MET A 333 -0.49 -19.68 9.75
CA MET A 333 -0.19 -18.71 10.80
C MET A 333 -1.23 -17.59 10.82
N PRO A 334 -1.29 -16.77 11.88
CA PRO A 334 -2.17 -15.60 11.92
C PRO A 334 -1.97 -14.70 10.69
N GLY A 335 -3.06 -14.32 10.02
CA GLY A 335 -3.04 -13.56 8.78
C GLY A 335 -2.84 -14.38 7.50
N ALA A 336 -2.51 -15.68 7.61
CA ALA A 336 -2.33 -16.62 6.50
C ALA A 336 -2.73 -18.04 6.93
N ASN A 337 -4.02 -18.26 7.16
CA ASN A 337 -4.56 -19.52 7.68
C ASN A 337 -4.38 -20.69 6.69
N GLU A 338 -4.48 -20.44 5.40
CA GLU A 338 -4.33 -21.41 4.32
C GLU A 338 -3.39 -20.83 3.24
N PRO A 339 -2.07 -20.72 3.52
CA PRO A 339 -1.15 -20.12 2.56
C PRO A 339 -0.96 -21.04 1.34
N PRO A 340 -0.73 -20.48 0.14
CA PRO A 340 -0.38 -21.26 -1.03
C PRO A 340 0.82 -22.16 -0.76
N PHE A 341 0.73 -23.43 -1.18
CA PHE A 341 1.77 -24.46 -0.99
C PHE A 341 2.11 -24.78 0.47
N GLU A 342 1.16 -24.68 1.39
CA GLU A 342 1.35 -25.06 2.79
C GLU A 342 2.06 -26.43 2.93
N GLY A 343 3.12 -26.48 3.74
CA GLY A 343 3.91 -27.68 3.99
C GLY A 343 4.78 -28.17 2.81
N ARG A 344 4.79 -27.46 1.69
CA ARG A 344 5.62 -27.78 0.52
C ARG A 344 6.82 -26.84 0.43
N VAL A 345 8.00 -27.39 0.11
CA VAL A 345 9.16 -26.55 -0.18
C VAL A 345 8.93 -25.77 -1.47
N CYS A 346 9.06 -24.45 -1.38
CA CYS A 346 9.09 -23.53 -2.50
C CYS A 346 10.53 -23.08 -2.73
N GLN A 347 10.97 -23.10 -3.99
CA GLN A 347 12.20 -22.49 -4.43
C GLN A 347 11.89 -21.14 -5.05
N GLY A 348 12.71 -20.12 -4.75
CA GLY A 348 12.38 -18.77 -5.18
C GLY A 348 13.49 -17.75 -4.97
N ARG A 349 13.12 -16.51 -4.80
CA ARG A 349 14.06 -15.40 -4.48
C ARG A 349 13.65 -14.72 -3.17
N GLN A 350 14.64 -14.22 -2.46
CA GLN A 350 14.46 -13.26 -1.40
C GLN A 350 14.81 -11.84 -1.91
N LEU A 351 14.13 -10.84 -1.40
CA LEU A 351 14.30 -9.43 -1.78
C LEU A 351 14.72 -8.56 -0.59
N MET A 352 14.97 -9.18 0.56
CA MET A 352 15.31 -8.50 1.81
C MET A 352 16.66 -7.77 1.72
N ASP A 353 17.58 -8.25 0.88
CA ASP A 353 18.90 -7.65 0.67
C ASP A 353 18.92 -6.63 -0.49
N THR A 354 17.78 -6.42 -1.18
CA THR A 354 17.71 -5.43 -2.27
C THR A 354 17.79 -4.02 -1.70
N PRO A 355 18.71 -3.16 -2.16
CA PRO A 355 18.78 -1.77 -1.69
C PRO A 355 17.45 -1.04 -1.92
N LEU A 356 17.03 -0.23 -0.95
CA LEU A 356 15.75 0.51 -1.07
C LEU A 356 15.74 1.47 -2.27
N GLU A 357 16.87 2.08 -2.60
CA GLU A 357 17.00 2.93 -3.79
C GLU A 357 16.72 2.16 -5.08
N ASP A 358 17.12 0.89 -5.14
CA ASP A 358 16.86 0.04 -6.31
C ASP A 358 15.36 -0.29 -6.39
N ILE A 359 14.71 -0.56 -5.24
CA ILE A 359 13.27 -0.78 -5.17
C ILE A 359 12.51 0.48 -5.61
N TRP A 360 12.87 1.64 -5.07
CA TRP A 360 12.19 2.91 -5.37
C TRP A 360 12.42 3.36 -6.81
N SER A 361 13.66 3.22 -7.34
CA SER A 361 13.97 3.62 -8.72
C SER A 361 13.35 2.68 -9.76
N ALA A 362 13.16 1.41 -9.43
CA ALA A 362 12.48 0.45 -10.30
C ALA A 362 10.99 0.76 -10.44
N GLY A 363 10.35 1.33 -9.39
CA GLY A 363 8.91 1.41 -9.30
C GLY A 363 8.30 0.00 -9.34
N ILE A 364 7.33 -0.25 -10.21
CA ILE A 364 6.85 -1.61 -10.48
C ILE A 364 7.93 -2.39 -11.21
N ASN A 365 8.51 -3.40 -10.57
CA ASN A 365 9.51 -4.28 -11.16
C ASN A 365 8.82 -5.55 -11.70
N LEU A 366 8.67 -5.63 -13.01
CA LEU A 366 8.08 -6.79 -13.69
C LEU A 366 9.08 -7.92 -13.96
N ASP A 367 10.39 -7.71 -13.78
CA ASP A 367 11.38 -8.76 -14.01
C ASP A 367 11.11 -9.97 -13.11
N TYR A 368 10.65 -9.74 -11.88
CA TYR A 368 10.27 -10.84 -10.97
C TYR A 368 9.21 -11.76 -11.57
N LEU A 369 8.16 -11.16 -12.14
CA LEU A 369 7.03 -11.91 -12.74
C LEU A 369 7.43 -12.60 -14.05
N VAL A 370 8.14 -11.90 -14.92
CA VAL A 370 8.58 -12.40 -16.24
C VAL A 370 9.61 -13.54 -16.08
N ASP A 371 10.58 -13.38 -15.17
CA ASP A 371 11.57 -14.41 -14.88
C ASP A 371 10.90 -15.68 -14.33
N ALA A 372 9.99 -15.53 -13.35
CA ALA A 372 9.29 -16.67 -12.77
C ALA A 372 8.38 -17.38 -13.81
N TYR A 373 7.69 -16.60 -14.66
CA TYR A 373 6.90 -17.16 -15.76
C TYR A 373 7.76 -18.00 -16.71
N ASN A 374 8.88 -17.46 -17.17
CA ASN A 374 9.78 -18.14 -18.11
C ASN A 374 10.36 -19.41 -17.50
N ALA A 375 10.74 -19.38 -16.21
CA ALA A 375 11.28 -20.54 -15.51
C ALA A 375 10.22 -21.64 -15.35
N VAL A 376 9.01 -21.32 -14.94
CA VAL A 376 7.90 -22.29 -14.84
C VAL A 376 7.55 -22.85 -16.21
N LEU A 377 7.49 -22.03 -17.26
CA LEU A 377 7.21 -22.49 -18.62
C LEU A 377 8.26 -23.49 -19.11
N LYS A 378 9.54 -23.29 -18.76
CA LYS A 378 10.66 -24.17 -19.10
C LYS A 378 10.62 -25.48 -18.33
N ASP A 379 10.44 -25.44 -17.02
CA ASP A 379 10.64 -26.57 -16.12
C ASP A 379 9.35 -27.36 -15.82
N ALA A 380 8.19 -26.72 -15.99
CA ALA A 380 6.86 -27.31 -15.78
C ALA A 380 5.86 -26.87 -16.88
N PRO A 381 6.12 -27.19 -18.18
CA PRO A 381 5.35 -26.62 -19.31
C PRO A 381 3.86 -27.00 -19.35
N GLY A 382 3.41 -27.91 -18.48
CA GLY A 382 1.99 -28.29 -18.36
C GLY A 382 1.22 -27.53 -17.28
N VAL A 383 1.88 -26.60 -16.56
CA VAL A 383 1.28 -25.82 -15.49
C VAL A 383 0.83 -24.48 -16.05
N ASP A 384 -0.44 -24.12 -15.81
CA ASP A 384 -0.92 -22.76 -16.09
C ASP A 384 -0.38 -21.81 -15.02
N PHE A 385 0.57 -20.97 -15.40
CA PHE A 385 1.24 -20.05 -14.50
C PHE A 385 0.26 -19.07 -13.83
N PHE A 386 -0.72 -18.59 -14.55
CA PHE A 386 -1.64 -17.54 -14.10
C PHE A 386 -2.83 -18.09 -13.27
N GLY A 387 -2.88 -19.41 -13.06
CA GLY A 387 -3.95 -20.05 -12.31
C GLY A 387 -5.25 -20.20 -13.10
N THR A 388 -6.38 -20.17 -12.43
CA THR A 388 -7.69 -20.40 -13.07
C THR A 388 -8.41 -19.07 -13.32
N PRO A 389 -8.85 -18.78 -14.56
CA PRO A 389 -9.62 -17.59 -14.84
C PRO A 389 -11.04 -17.70 -14.25
N ASP A 390 -11.71 -16.56 -14.04
CA ASP A 390 -13.10 -16.50 -13.66
C ASP A 390 -14.04 -16.90 -14.82
N SER A 391 -15.34 -16.89 -14.56
CA SER A 391 -16.37 -17.25 -15.56
C SER A 391 -16.40 -16.33 -16.79
N ALA A 392 -15.80 -15.15 -16.72
CA ALA A 392 -15.64 -14.21 -17.82
C ALA A 392 -14.28 -14.38 -18.54
N GLY A 393 -13.46 -15.35 -18.13
CA GLY A 393 -12.15 -15.62 -18.71
C GLY A 393 -11.04 -14.70 -18.23
N ARG A 394 -11.25 -13.91 -17.15
CA ARG A 394 -10.27 -12.99 -16.60
C ARG A 394 -9.46 -13.68 -15.53
N TYR A 395 -8.15 -13.62 -15.64
CA TYR A 395 -7.22 -14.08 -14.61
C TYR A 395 -7.13 -13.08 -13.45
N TRP A 396 -6.65 -13.53 -12.30
CA TRP A 396 -6.45 -12.62 -11.16
C TRP A 396 -5.45 -11.52 -11.49
N LEU A 397 -4.37 -11.85 -12.21
CA LEU A 397 -3.41 -10.88 -12.71
C LEU A 397 -4.09 -9.77 -13.55
N ASP A 398 -5.06 -10.14 -14.40
CA ASP A 398 -5.79 -9.16 -15.24
C ASP A 398 -6.55 -8.15 -14.36
N LYS A 399 -7.14 -8.63 -13.26
CA LYS A 399 -7.85 -7.76 -12.29
C LYS A 399 -6.88 -6.86 -11.51
N LEU A 400 -5.73 -7.38 -11.10
CA LEU A 400 -4.69 -6.59 -10.43
C LEU A 400 -4.11 -5.52 -11.37
N CYS A 401 -3.80 -5.91 -12.60
CA CYS A 401 -3.31 -4.98 -13.63
C CYS A 401 -4.40 -4.01 -14.13
N GLY A 402 -5.68 -4.38 -14.02
CA GLY A 402 -6.79 -3.62 -14.57
C GLY A 402 -6.89 -3.71 -16.10
N THR A 403 -6.19 -4.67 -16.70
CA THR A 403 -6.14 -4.98 -18.12
C THR A 403 -5.54 -6.38 -18.33
N ASP A 404 -5.87 -7.06 -19.41
CA ASP A 404 -5.26 -8.34 -19.77
C ASP A 404 -4.02 -8.21 -20.66
N GLU A 405 -3.68 -6.98 -21.07
CA GLU A 405 -2.56 -6.71 -21.97
C GLU A 405 -1.22 -7.13 -21.34
N VAL A 406 -1.00 -6.87 -20.04
CA VAL A 406 0.22 -7.28 -19.34
C VAL A 406 0.44 -8.78 -19.46
N ARG A 407 -0.58 -9.58 -19.17
CA ARG A 407 -0.51 -11.04 -19.30
C ARG A 407 -0.28 -11.49 -20.75
N LYS A 408 -0.96 -10.88 -21.71
CA LYS A 408 -0.81 -11.18 -23.15
C LYS A 408 0.60 -10.91 -23.62
N MET A 409 1.21 -9.80 -23.20
CA MET A 409 2.58 -9.44 -23.54
C MET A 409 3.58 -10.42 -22.92
N ILE A 410 3.38 -10.84 -21.67
CA ILE A 410 4.20 -11.88 -21.04
C ILE A 410 4.12 -13.18 -21.82
N VAL A 411 2.94 -13.64 -22.18
CA VAL A 411 2.72 -14.86 -23.00
C VAL A 411 3.34 -14.74 -24.39
N ALA A 412 3.35 -13.55 -24.96
CA ALA A 412 4.00 -13.27 -26.25
C ALA A 412 5.53 -13.25 -26.16
N GLY A 413 6.11 -13.31 -24.94
CA GLY A 413 7.56 -13.31 -24.72
C GLY A 413 8.18 -11.91 -24.72
N GLU A 414 7.38 -10.87 -24.48
CA GLU A 414 7.88 -9.51 -24.35
C GLU A 414 8.70 -9.35 -23.06
N SER A 415 9.72 -8.49 -23.11
CA SER A 415 10.51 -8.17 -21.94
C SER A 415 9.75 -7.30 -20.94
N ALA A 416 10.10 -7.39 -19.65
CA ALA A 416 9.56 -6.52 -18.59
C ALA A 416 9.66 -5.02 -18.96
N ALA A 417 10.77 -4.61 -19.57
CA ALA A 417 10.97 -3.24 -20.03
C ALA A 417 10.00 -2.84 -21.15
N ALA A 418 9.73 -3.73 -22.12
CA ALA A 418 8.76 -3.48 -23.19
C ALA A 418 7.33 -3.39 -22.64
N ILE A 419 6.97 -4.27 -21.71
CA ILE A 419 5.67 -4.25 -21.03
C ILE A 419 5.51 -2.96 -20.24
N LYS A 420 6.53 -2.56 -19.46
CA LYS A 420 6.49 -1.31 -18.68
C LYS A 420 6.38 -0.08 -19.57
N ALA A 421 7.02 -0.09 -20.74
CA ALA A 421 6.92 1.01 -21.71
C ALA A 421 5.51 1.18 -22.29
N SER A 422 4.68 0.13 -22.32
CA SER A 422 3.36 0.16 -22.93
C SER A 422 2.37 1.11 -22.25
N TRP A 423 2.50 1.35 -20.94
CA TRP A 423 1.60 2.23 -20.19
C TRP A 423 2.16 3.61 -19.84
N GLN A 424 3.42 3.92 -20.24
CA GLN A 424 4.04 5.18 -19.83
C GLN A 424 3.28 6.42 -20.35
N GLY A 425 2.69 6.34 -21.54
CA GLY A 425 1.87 7.43 -22.07
C GLY A 425 0.64 7.73 -21.22
N ASP A 426 -0.03 6.68 -20.71
CA ASP A 426 -1.20 6.81 -19.84
C ASP A 426 -0.80 7.32 -18.46
N VAL A 427 0.35 6.88 -17.93
CA VAL A 427 0.91 7.38 -16.68
C VAL A 427 1.18 8.88 -16.74
N GLU A 428 1.80 9.36 -17.83
CA GLU A 428 2.05 10.81 -18.00
C GLU A 428 0.74 11.59 -18.15
N ALA A 429 -0.25 11.06 -18.85
CA ALA A 429 -1.58 11.67 -18.93
C ALA A 429 -2.27 11.74 -17.56
N PHE A 430 -2.17 10.68 -16.77
CA PHE A 430 -2.73 10.67 -15.41
C PHE A 430 -2.02 11.65 -14.46
N LYS A 431 -0.71 11.80 -14.55
CA LYS A 431 0.02 12.82 -13.78
C LYS A 431 -0.53 14.22 -14.04
N GLU A 432 -0.85 14.55 -15.29
CA GLU A 432 -1.51 15.83 -15.59
C GLU A 432 -2.95 15.89 -15.05
N GLN A 433 -3.71 14.81 -15.17
CA GLN A 433 -5.10 14.73 -14.69
C GLN A 433 -5.21 14.89 -13.18
N ARG A 434 -4.29 14.33 -12.39
CA ARG A 434 -4.32 14.39 -10.92
C ARG A 434 -3.95 15.76 -10.34
N LYS A 435 -3.19 16.61 -11.07
CA LYS A 435 -2.66 17.89 -10.56
C LYS A 435 -3.68 18.79 -9.84
N PRO A 436 -4.91 18.99 -10.34
CA PRO A 436 -5.90 19.84 -9.67
C PRO A 436 -6.33 19.32 -8.28
N TYR A 437 -6.06 18.06 -7.98
CA TYR A 437 -6.50 17.40 -6.77
C TYR A 437 -5.41 17.30 -5.71
N LEU A 438 -4.16 17.56 -6.08
CA LEU A 438 -3.03 17.54 -5.15
C LEU A 438 -3.21 18.57 -4.02
N LEU A 439 -2.83 18.17 -2.83
CA LEU A 439 -2.79 18.97 -1.61
C LEU A 439 -1.37 19.30 -1.19
N TYR A 440 -0.42 18.50 -1.68
CA TYR A 440 0.98 18.53 -1.28
C TYR A 440 1.89 18.76 -2.49
N GLU A 441 3.06 19.34 -2.27
CA GLU A 441 4.09 19.50 -3.30
C GLU A 441 4.65 18.14 -3.74
N GLU A 442 5.03 18.07 -5.04
CA GLU A 442 5.67 16.88 -5.64
C GLU A 442 7.18 16.88 -5.44
#